data_587cb329b7fdb6db1b43046330390f1d
#
_entry.id   587cb329b7fdb6db1b43046330390f1d
#
_cell.length_a   1.000
_cell.length_b   1.000
_cell.length_c   1.000
_cell.angle_alpha   90.00
_cell.angle_beta   90.00
_cell.angle_gamma   90.00
#
_symmetry.space_group_name_H-M   'P 1'
#
loop_
_entity.id
_entity.type
_entity.pdbx_description
1 polymer ?
#
loop_
_entity_poly.entity_id
_entity_poly.type
_entity_poly.pdbx_seq_one_letter_code
_entity_poly.pdbx_strand_id
1 'polypeptide(L)'
;KSSAASDVYKRQNLRSNTAMWDFWSLTPESLHQVMILMSDRGIPRNMRQQHGFGSHTYSFYNAGDKRVWVKFHMISQQGIANYTNEEAEQIVAKDREHSQRDLFEHIEKGDFPKWKMCVQIMPEEEAKTYRFNPFDLTKVWSHKDYPLIEVGLIELNRNPENYFADVEQSAFNPANAVPGIGFSPDRMLQGRLFAYGDAHRYRLGVNADSIPVNRSHCPVHNYHRDGHMRVDGNAGASVNYEPNSFNGPVSDTKYNYPPLELENAAGHYPQDNDFYTQPGDLYRLLPADEKDRLTSNFTTATADVPEPIRIRAIARFYQADEHCGKEMARKTQTDLKKVLEEVKRQQALESR
;
A
#
# COMPACT_ATOMS: atom_id res chain seq x y z
N LYS A 1 31.89 -16.31 -11.87
CA LYS A 1 30.60 -17.01 -11.72
C LYS A 1 29.58 -16.02 -11.20
N SER A 2 28.46 -15.82 -11.90
CA SER A 2 27.38 -14.98 -11.42
C SER A 2 26.73 -15.63 -10.20
N SER A 3 26.68 -14.96 -9.06
CA SER A 3 25.97 -15.41 -7.87
C SER A 3 24.48 -15.64 -8.18
N ALA A 4 23.92 -14.86 -9.10
CA ALA A 4 22.56 -15.04 -9.60
C ALA A 4 22.31 -16.44 -10.19
N ALA A 5 23.25 -16.99 -10.98
CA ALA A 5 23.08 -18.32 -11.56
C ALA A 5 23.08 -19.45 -10.52
N SER A 6 23.80 -19.29 -9.39
CA SER A 6 23.79 -20.30 -8.32
C SER A 6 22.53 -20.18 -7.43
N ASP A 7 21.87 -19.02 -7.42
CA ASP A 7 20.66 -18.79 -6.62
C ASP A 7 19.37 -19.19 -7.34
N VAL A 8 19.36 -19.17 -8.68
CA VAL A 8 18.18 -19.52 -9.50
C VAL A 8 17.60 -20.90 -9.13
N TYR A 9 18.46 -21.86 -8.79
CA TYR A 9 18.01 -23.22 -8.44
C TYR A 9 17.81 -23.47 -6.95
N LYS A 10 18.29 -22.54 -6.08
CA LYS A 10 18.34 -22.81 -4.65
C LYS A 10 17.53 -21.82 -3.80
N ARG A 11 17.40 -20.55 -4.21
CA ARG A 11 16.82 -19.49 -3.40
C ARG A 11 15.94 -18.51 -4.17
N GLN A 12 16.34 -18.10 -5.37
CA GLN A 12 15.58 -17.10 -6.15
C GLN A 12 14.22 -17.64 -6.59
N ASN A 13 13.22 -16.78 -6.52
CA ASN A 13 11.81 -17.08 -6.83
C ASN A 13 11.18 -18.17 -5.95
N LEU A 14 11.84 -18.57 -4.87
CA LEU A 14 11.30 -19.49 -3.88
C LEU A 14 10.86 -18.74 -2.61
N ARG A 15 9.74 -19.17 -2.06
CA ARG A 15 9.31 -18.69 -0.73
C ARG A 15 10.25 -19.27 0.33
N SER A 16 10.71 -18.41 1.23
CA SER A 16 11.56 -18.80 2.35
C SER A 16 11.11 -18.04 3.60
N ASN A 17 10.52 -18.75 4.55
CA ASN A 17 10.12 -18.16 5.83
C ASN A 17 11.35 -17.61 6.57
N THR A 18 12.48 -18.31 6.51
CA THR A 18 13.72 -17.84 7.12
C THR A 18 14.17 -16.49 6.57
N ALA A 19 14.22 -16.33 5.24
CA ALA A 19 14.65 -15.08 4.62
C ALA A 19 13.65 -13.94 4.90
N MET A 20 12.36 -14.23 4.85
CA MET A 20 11.30 -13.27 5.14
C MET A 20 11.36 -12.76 6.59
N TRP A 21 11.44 -13.66 7.58
CA TRP A 21 11.51 -13.29 8.97
C TRP A 21 12.86 -12.69 9.36
N ASP A 22 13.96 -13.08 8.69
CA ASP A 22 15.25 -12.42 8.87
C ASP A 22 15.16 -10.95 8.47
N PHE A 23 14.62 -10.66 7.27
CA PHE A 23 14.41 -9.30 6.80
C PHE A 23 13.48 -8.50 7.72
N TRP A 24 12.27 -9.02 8.04
CA TRP A 24 11.31 -8.30 8.88
C TRP A 24 11.84 -8.02 10.28
N SER A 25 12.53 -8.95 10.90
CA SER A 25 13.09 -8.76 12.24
C SER A 25 14.25 -7.76 12.29
N LEU A 26 14.93 -7.55 11.16
CA LEU A 26 15.98 -6.54 10.99
C LEU A 26 15.44 -5.17 10.55
N THR A 27 14.19 -5.09 10.14
CA THR A 27 13.56 -3.88 9.60
C THR A 27 12.39 -3.46 10.52
N PRO A 28 12.64 -2.69 11.60
CA PRO A 28 11.62 -2.35 12.59
C PRO A 28 10.43 -1.60 11.99
N GLU A 29 10.62 -0.82 10.94
CA GLU A 29 9.57 -0.11 10.19
C GLU A 29 8.48 -1.05 9.66
N SER A 30 8.80 -2.31 9.43
CA SER A 30 7.85 -3.31 8.93
C SER A 30 6.87 -3.81 9.99
N LEU A 31 7.13 -3.59 11.28
CA LEU A 31 6.43 -4.24 12.39
C LEU A 31 4.91 -4.03 12.35
N HIS A 32 4.45 -2.81 12.06
CA HIS A 32 3.02 -2.52 12.00
C HIS A 32 2.32 -3.34 10.90
N GLN A 33 2.90 -3.37 9.71
CA GLN A 33 2.37 -4.16 8.60
C GLN A 33 2.44 -5.65 8.88
N VAL A 34 3.52 -6.14 9.50
CA VAL A 34 3.66 -7.56 9.87
C VAL A 34 2.63 -7.95 10.93
N MET A 35 2.34 -7.07 11.88
CA MET A 35 1.28 -7.31 12.88
C MET A 35 -0.11 -7.41 12.23
N ILE A 36 -0.43 -6.52 11.27
CA ILE A 36 -1.68 -6.61 10.50
C ILE A 36 -1.73 -7.93 9.72
N LEU A 37 -0.62 -8.33 9.09
CA LEU A 37 -0.54 -9.58 8.32
C LEU A 37 -0.75 -10.82 9.20
N MET A 38 -0.26 -10.80 10.44
CA MET A 38 -0.45 -11.92 11.39
C MET A 38 -1.83 -11.89 12.06
N SER A 39 -2.56 -10.78 12.03
CA SER A 39 -3.93 -10.70 12.53
C SER A 39 -4.91 -11.36 11.55
N ASP A 40 -6.17 -11.48 11.96
CA ASP A 40 -7.27 -11.97 11.11
C ASP A 40 -7.40 -11.19 9.79
N ARG A 41 -7.01 -9.92 9.78
CA ARG A 41 -7.00 -9.06 8.58
C ARG A 41 -6.03 -9.52 7.49
N GLY A 42 -5.06 -10.39 7.83
CA GLY A 42 -4.14 -11.00 6.87
C GLY A 42 -4.80 -12.07 6.00
N ILE A 43 -5.97 -12.60 6.39
CA ILE A 43 -6.68 -13.67 5.69
C ILE A 43 -8.15 -13.27 5.46
N PRO A 44 -8.43 -12.23 4.66
CA PRO A 44 -9.79 -11.81 4.37
C PRO A 44 -10.55 -12.91 3.62
N ARG A 45 -11.84 -13.07 3.91
CA ARG A 45 -12.69 -14.12 3.32
C ARG A 45 -12.81 -13.98 1.81
N ASN A 46 -12.92 -12.74 1.33
CA ASN A 46 -12.98 -12.39 -0.09
C ASN A 46 -12.65 -10.89 -0.29
N MET A 47 -12.62 -10.45 -1.55
CA MET A 47 -12.32 -9.06 -1.89
C MET A 47 -13.37 -8.06 -1.39
N ARG A 48 -14.63 -8.47 -1.30
CA ARG A 48 -15.75 -7.59 -0.91
C ARG A 48 -15.74 -7.26 0.59
N GLN A 49 -15.26 -8.18 1.42
CA GLN A 49 -15.33 -8.13 2.88
C GLN A 49 -14.03 -7.61 3.50
N GLN A 50 -13.36 -6.69 2.82
CA GLN A 50 -12.18 -6.00 3.34
C GLN A 50 -12.22 -4.51 3.01
N HIS A 51 -11.60 -3.71 3.86
CA HIS A 51 -11.38 -2.30 3.58
C HIS A 51 -10.22 -2.09 2.62
N GLY A 52 -10.27 -1.01 1.84
CA GLY A 52 -9.12 -0.49 1.10
C GLY A 52 -8.54 0.74 1.77
N PHE A 53 -7.23 0.88 1.74
CA PHE A 53 -6.53 2.02 2.34
C PHE A 53 -5.54 2.60 1.35
N GLY A 54 -5.66 3.91 1.08
CA GLY A 54 -4.63 4.67 0.40
C GLY A 54 -3.51 4.98 1.39
N SER A 55 -2.43 4.23 1.35
CA SER A 55 -1.34 4.33 2.33
C SER A 55 -0.63 5.67 2.28
N HIS A 56 -0.46 6.23 1.08
CA HIS A 56 0.25 7.48 0.87
C HIS A 56 -0.55 8.69 1.29
N THR A 57 0.15 9.72 1.71
CA THR A 57 -0.40 11.05 1.85
C THR A 57 -0.35 11.74 0.49
N TYR A 58 -1.50 12.24 0.05
CA TYR A 58 -1.68 13.13 -1.08
C TYR A 58 -2.00 14.54 -0.58
N SER A 59 -2.27 15.45 -1.48
CA SER A 59 -2.79 16.78 -1.12
C SER A 59 -4.02 17.14 -1.93
N PHE A 60 -4.91 17.94 -1.32
CA PHE A 60 -5.88 18.73 -2.07
C PHE A 60 -5.42 20.18 -2.08
N TYR A 61 -5.59 20.83 -3.22
CA TYR A 61 -5.30 22.26 -3.37
C TYR A 61 -6.36 22.92 -4.24
N ASN A 62 -6.61 24.20 -4.00
CA ASN A 62 -7.60 24.97 -4.72
C ASN A 62 -6.94 26.07 -5.57
N ALA A 63 -7.74 26.79 -6.36
CA ALA A 63 -7.29 27.89 -7.21
C ALA A 63 -6.71 29.10 -6.43
N GLY A 64 -6.83 29.14 -5.11
CA GLY A 64 -6.21 30.12 -4.24
C GLY A 64 -4.96 29.63 -3.53
N ASP A 65 -4.32 28.60 -4.07
CA ASP A 65 -3.08 27.98 -3.56
C ASP A 65 -3.16 27.44 -2.13
N LYS A 66 -4.37 27.29 -1.58
CA LYS A 66 -4.56 26.64 -0.29
C LYS A 66 -4.46 25.12 -0.46
N ARG A 67 -3.58 24.52 0.32
CA ARG A 67 -3.33 23.07 0.35
C ARG A 67 -3.75 22.48 1.69
N VAL A 68 -4.20 21.23 1.65
CA VAL A 68 -4.37 20.34 2.79
C VAL A 68 -3.82 18.97 2.45
N TRP A 69 -3.34 18.24 3.43
CA TRP A 69 -2.92 16.85 3.25
C TRP A 69 -4.11 15.91 3.37
N VAL A 70 -4.10 14.84 2.60
CA VAL A 70 -5.23 13.90 2.54
C VAL A 70 -4.74 12.45 2.48
N LYS A 71 -5.46 11.57 3.20
CA LYS A 71 -5.40 10.11 3.03
C LYS A 71 -6.76 9.58 2.62
N PHE A 72 -6.76 8.61 1.70
CA PHE A 72 -7.97 7.99 1.15
C PHE A 72 -8.28 6.67 1.83
N HIS A 73 -9.55 6.40 2.07
CA HIS A 73 -10.04 5.15 2.65
C HIS A 73 -11.27 4.65 1.90
N MET A 74 -11.34 3.34 1.66
CA MET A 74 -12.50 2.67 1.08
C MET A 74 -13.07 1.70 2.11
N ILE A 75 -14.20 2.05 2.69
CA ILE A 75 -14.82 1.30 3.80
C ILE A 75 -15.91 0.38 3.26
N SER A 76 -15.65 -0.94 3.31
CA SER A 76 -16.58 -1.96 2.83
C SER A 76 -17.95 -1.83 3.49
N GLN A 77 -19.00 -1.94 2.67
CA GLN A 77 -20.40 -1.96 3.12
C GLN A 77 -20.94 -3.39 3.29
N GLN A 78 -20.16 -4.40 2.92
CA GLN A 78 -20.51 -5.82 3.01
C GLN A 78 -20.11 -6.43 4.37
N GLY A 79 -19.61 -5.60 5.30
CA GLY A 79 -19.01 -6.06 6.55
C GLY A 79 -17.58 -6.60 6.34
N ILE A 80 -16.99 -7.07 7.42
CA ILE A 80 -15.65 -7.66 7.44
C ILE A 80 -15.79 -9.12 7.84
N ALA A 81 -15.15 -10.01 7.10
CA ALA A 81 -15.04 -11.42 7.45
C ALA A 81 -13.68 -11.97 7.04
N ASN A 82 -13.16 -12.85 7.86
CA ASN A 82 -11.84 -13.44 7.71
C ASN A 82 -11.93 -14.96 7.84
N TYR A 83 -10.95 -15.67 7.30
CA TYR A 83 -10.75 -17.10 7.50
C TYR A 83 -9.79 -17.36 8.66
N THR A 84 -9.87 -18.54 9.26
CA THR A 84 -8.73 -19.10 10.01
C THR A 84 -7.68 -19.65 9.05
N ASN A 85 -6.47 -19.95 9.55
CA ASN A 85 -5.43 -20.57 8.72
C ASN A 85 -5.90 -21.90 8.11
N GLU A 86 -6.58 -22.72 8.90
CA GLU A 86 -7.08 -24.04 8.48
C GLU A 86 -8.15 -23.92 7.39
N GLU A 87 -9.09 -22.99 7.55
CA GLU A 87 -10.10 -22.70 6.53
C GLU A 87 -9.46 -22.17 5.24
N ALA A 88 -8.46 -21.29 5.37
CA ALA A 88 -7.75 -20.74 4.21
C ALA A 88 -6.99 -21.82 3.44
N GLU A 89 -6.30 -22.73 4.12
CA GLU A 89 -5.61 -23.86 3.50
C GLU A 89 -6.58 -24.77 2.71
N GLN A 90 -7.74 -25.08 3.30
CA GLN A 90 -8.76 -25.91 2.65
C GLN A 90 -9.34 -25.22 1.40
N ILE A 91 -9.63 -23.92 1.49
CA ILE A 91 -10.17 -23.16 0.36
C ILE A 91 -9.13 -23.04 -0.76
N VAL A 92 -7.89 -22.69 -0.45
CA VAL A 92 -6.83 -22.55 -1.45
C VAL A 92 -6.52 -23.88 -2.13
N ALA A 93 -6.56 -24.99 -1.40
CA ALA A 93 -6.36 -26.31 -1.97
C ALA A 93 -7.48 -26.72 -2.93
N LYS A 94 -8.71 -26.24 -2.70
CA LYS A 94 -9.90 -26.60 -3.49
C LYS A 94 -10.17 -25.62 -4.63
N ASP A 95 -10.08 -24.33 -4.37
CA ASP A 95 -10.35 -23.25 -5.32
C ASP A 95 -9.47 -22.03 -5.01
N ARG A 96 -8.37 -21.90 -5.73
CA ARG A 96 -7.43 -20.77 -5.56
C ARG A 96 -8.03 -19.43 -5.97
N GLU A 97 -9.02 -19.43 -6.82
CA GLU A 97 -9.65 -18.25 -7.42
C GLU A 97 -10.99 -17.89 -6.74
N HIS A 98 -11.30 -18.49 -5.57
CA HIS A 98 -12.59 -18.32 -4.89
C HIS A 98 -12.96 -16.85 -4.65
N SER A 99 -11.99 -15.99 -4.29
CA SER A 99 -12.23 -14.57 -4.04
C SER A 99 -12.60 -13.80 -5.30
N GLN A 100 -11.97 -14.14 -6.42
CA GLN A 100 -12.28 -13.55 -7.73
C GLN A 100 -13.64 -14.05 -8.23
N ARG A 101 -13.93 -15.35 -8.06
CA ARG A 101 -15.23 -15.95 -8.38
C ARG A 101 -16.34 -15.28 -7.58
N ASP A 102 -16.16 -15.14 -6.28
CA ASP A 102 -17.12 -14.48 -5.39
C ASP A 102 -17.47 -13.07 -5.88
N LEU A 103 -16.45 -12.26 -6.21
CA LEU A 103 -16.66 -10.91 -6.71
C LEU A 103 -17.42 -10.90 -8.05
N PHE A 104 -16.99 -11.74 -9.00
CA PHE A 104 -17.61 -11.85 -10.32
C PHE A 104 -19.08 -12.26 -10.22
N GLU A 105 -19.38 -13.31 -9.46
CA GLU A 105 -20.75 -13.85 -9.33
C GLU A 105 -21.69 -12.88 -8.62
N HIS A 106 -21.22 -12.10 -7.64
CA HIS A 106 -22.05 -11.08 -6.99
C HIS A 106 -22.44 -9.97 -7.95
N ILE A 107 -21.51 -9.52 -8.79
CA ILE A 107 -21.79 -8.52 -9.82
C ILE A 107 -22.81 -9.08 -10.85
N GLU A 108 -22.63 -10.34 -11.32
CA GLU A 108 -23.54 -10.99 -12.26
C GLU A 108 -24.97 -11.13 -11.70
N LYS A 109 -25.09 -11.38 -10.40
CA LYS A 109 -26.39 -11.52 -9.73
C LYS A 109 -27.09 -10.18 -9.42
N GLY A 110 -26.39 -9.06 -9.66
CA GLY A 110 -26.90 -7.71 -9.31
C GLY A 110 -26.73 -7.34 -7.84
N ASP A 111 -26.03 -8.15 -7.06
CA ASP A 111 -25.64 -7.84 -5.66
C ASP A 111 -24.31 -7.07 -5.66
N PHE A 112 -24.39 -5.81 -6.04
CA PHE A 112 -23.22 -4.98 -6.32
C PHE A 112 -22.44 -4.63 -5.06
N PRO A 113 -21.15 -5.01 -4.99
CA PRO A 113 -20.29 -4.65 -3.88
C PRO A 113 -20.03 -3.14 -3.81
N LYS A 114 -20.04 -2.59 -2.58
CA LYS A 114 -19.95 -1.15 -2.33
C LYS A 114 -18.91 -0.82 -1.27
N TRP A 115 -18.23 0.31 -1.46
CA TRP A 115 -17.34 0.89 -0.46
C TRP A 115 -17.65 2.38 -0.32
N LYS A 116 -17.74 2.85 0.93
CA LYS A 116 -17.73 4.28 1.18
C LYS A 116 -16.34 4.81 0.88
N MET A 117 -16.26 5.80 0.00
CA MET A 117 -15.05 6.58 -0.20
C MET A 117 -14.96 7.63 0.88
N CYS A 118 -13.93 7.54 1.72
CA CYS A 118 -13.68 8.47 2.80
C CYS A 118 -12.31 9.11 2.67
N VAL A 119 -12.16 10.29 3.24
CA VAL A 119 -10.88 10.98 3.36
C VAL A 119 -10.62 11.39 4.80
N GLN A 120 -9.34 11.40 5.17
CA GLN A 120 -8.85 12.14 6.32
C GLN A 120 -8.16 13.40 5.82
N ILE A 121 -8.41 14.53 6.45
CA ILE A 121 -7.85 15.84 6.07
C ILE A 121 -7.02 16.38 7.21
N MET A 122 -5.78 16.77 6.91
CA MET A 122 -4.86 17.44 7.83
C MET A 122 -4.51 18.82 7.26
N PRO A 123 -4.72 19.92 7.99
CA PRO A 123 -4.22 21.24 7.59
C PRO A 123 -2.71 21.21 7.31
N GLU A 124 -2.26 21.98 6.32
CA GLU A 124 -0.86 21.95 5.87
C GLU A 124 0.11 22.27 7.01
N GLU A 125 -0.21 23.27 7.82
CA GLU A 125 0.61 23.73 8.94
C GLU A 125 0.73 22.71 10.08
N GLU A 126 -0.27 21.86 10.29
CA GLU A 126 -0.27 20.85 11.35
C GLU A 126 0.70 19.71 11.07
N ALA A 127 1.04 19.47 9.79
CA ALA A 127 1.95 18.40 9.40
C ALA A 127 3.34 18.51 10.04
N LYS A 128 3.79 19.75 10.31
CA LYS A 128 5.11 20.02 10.93
C LYS A 128 5.17 19.70 12.42
N THR A 129 4.03 19.65 13.08
CA THR A 129 3.92 19.51 14.54
C THR A 129 3.18 18.26 14.99
N TYR A 130 2.64 17.50 14.04
CA TYR A 130 1.95 16.25 14.37
C TYR A 130 2.94 15.25 14.98
N ARG A 131 2.47 14.49 15.97
CA ARG A 131 3.30 13.56 16.77
C ARG A 131 4.01 12.46 15.98
N PHE A 132 3.51 12.12 14.78
CA PHE A 132 4.12 11.20 13.84
C PHE A 132 4.35 11.90 12.51
N ASN A 133 5.38 11.51 11.78
CA ASN A 133 5.59 12.03 10.44
C ASN A 133 4.41 11.64 9.52
N PRO A 134 3.56 12.61 9.08
CA PRO A 134 2.37 12.30 8.29
C PRO A 134 2.68 11.81 6.88
N PHE A 135 3.93 11.95 6.43
CA PHE A 135 4.42 11.50 5.12
C PHE A 135 5.15 10.16 5.19
N ASP A 136 5.27 9.57 6.38
CA ASP A 136 5.82 8.24 6.55
C ASP A 136 4.73 7.21 6.24
N LEU A 137 4.93 6.42 5.19
CA LEU A 137 4.05 5.36 4.74
C LEU A 137 3.75 4.30 5.82
N THR A 138 4.68 4.10 6.76
CA THR A 138 4.55 3.12 7.84
C THR A 138 3.64 3.60 8.97
N LYS A 139 3.23 4.87 8.96
CA LYS A 139 2.40 5.50 9.99
C LYS A 139 0.96 5.69 9.52
N VAL A 140 0.04 5.58 10.46
CA VAL A 140 -1.38 5.90 10.26
C VAL A 140 -1.73 7.21 10.97
N TRP A 141 -2.72 7.92 10.45
CA TRP A 141 -3.31 9.06 11.17
C TRP A 141 -4.43 8.54 12.06
N SER A 142 -4.42 8.95 13.32
CA SER A 142 -5.48 8.56 14.26
C SER A 142 -6.84 9.10 13.79
N HIS A 143 -7.86 8.24 13.73
CA HIS A 143 -9.23 8.68 13.42
C HIS A 143 -9.82 9.61 14.50
N LYS A 144 -9.22 9.62 15.71
CA LYS A 144 -9.58 10.56 16.76
C LYS A 144 -9.08 11.96 16.46
N ASP A 145 -7.89 12.07 15.88
CA ASP A 145 -7.27 13.36 15.54
C ASP A 145 -7.81 13.87 14.20
N TYR A 146 -7.89 12.99 13.20
CA TYR A 146 -8.41 13.26 11.85
C TYR A 146 -9.50 12.25 11.53
N PRO A 147 -10.78 12.55 11.80
CA PRO A 147 -11.88 11.63 11.56
C PRO A 147 -12.10 11.38 10.06
N LEU A 148 -12.71 10.23 9.75
CA LEU A 148 -13.09 9.92 8.37
C LEU A 148 -14.25 10.80 7.93
N ILE A 149 -14.12 11.43 6.77
CA ILE A 149 -15.14 12.23 6.09
C ILE A 149 -15.60 11.45 4.87
N GLU A 150 -16.87 11.05 4.83
CA GLU A 150 -17.46 10.38 3.67
C GLU A 150 -17.61 11.38 2.51
N VAL A 151 -17.06 11.05 1.34
CA VAL A 151 -17.07 11.91 0.16
C VAL A 151 -17.74 11.24 -1.04
N GLY A 152 -18.04 9.95 -0.97
CA GLY A 152 -18.70 9.25 -2.06
C GLY A 152 -18.88 7.76 -1.82
N LEU A 153 -19.43 7.10 -2.82
CA LEU A 153 -19.66 5.66 -2.85
C LEU A 153 -19.01 5.06 -4.10
N ILE A 154 -18.25 3.99 -3.90
CA ILE A 154 -17.74 3.15 -4.97
C ILE A 154 -18.66 1.93 -5.07
N GLU A 155 -19.19 1.68 -6.24
CA GLU A 155 -20.02 0.51 -6.53
C GLU A 155 -19.43 -0.24 -7.75
N LEU A 156 -19.20 -1.54 -7.59
CA LEU A 156 -18.78 -2.40 -8.69
C LEU A 156 -20.01 -3.09 -9.29
N ASN A 157 -20.48 -2.58 -10.43
CA ASN A 157 -21.75 -2.98 -11.02
C ASN A 157 -21.66 -3.58 -12.43
N ARG A 158 -20.43 -3.83 -12.92
CA ARG A 158 -20.19 -4.43 -14.21
C ARG A 158 -18.91 -5.25 -14.22
N ASN A 159 -18.97 -6.47 -14.69
CA ASN A 159 -17.80 -7.28 -15.00
C ASN A 159 -17.16 -6.85 -16.33
N PRO A 160 -15.84 -7.03 -16.51
CA PRO A 160 -15.19 -6.84 -17.81
C PRO A 160 -15.69 -7.88 -18.83
N GLU A 161 -15.85 -7.46 -20.09
CA GLU A 161 -16.22 -8.36 -21.17
C GLU A 161 -15.01 -9.16 -21.71
N ASN A 162 -13.86 -8.50 -21.77
CA ASN A 162 -12.61 -9.09 -22.22
C ASN A 162 -11.50 -8.86 -21.21
N TYR A 163 -11.07 -9.92 -20.55
CA TYR A 163 -10.07 -9.84 -19.49
C TYR A 163 -8.74 -9.22 -19.96
N PHE A 164 -8.28 -9.58 -21.17
CA PHE A 164 -7.04 -9.01 -21.71
C PHE A 164 -7.19 -7.51 -21.99
N ALA A 165 -8.21 -7.11 -22.72
CA ALA A 165 -8.41 -5.72 -23.12
C ALA A 165 -8.72 -4.79 -21.93
N ASP A 166 -9.56 -5.25 -21.00
CA ASP A 166 -10.15 -4.41 -19.96
C ASP A 166 -9.37 -4.49 -18.63
N VAL A 167 -8.65 -5.60 -18.38
CA VAL A 167 -7.96 -5.86 -17.12
C VAL A 167 -6.45 -5.94 -17.29
N GLU A 168 -5.93 -6.84 -18.12
CA GLU A 168 -4.47 -7.03 -18.27
C GLU A 168 -3.77 -5.80 -18.86
N GLN A 169 -4.42 -5.10 -19.81
CA GLN A 169 -3.90 -3.87 -20.38
C GLN A 169 -4.14 -2.63 -19.52
N SER A 170 -4.93 -2.73 -18.46
CA SER A 170 -5.15 -1.65 -17.52
C SER A 170 -3.84 -1.23 -16.82
N ALA A 171 -3.58 0.07 -16.75
CA ALA A 171 -2.35 0.64 -16.23
C ALA A 171 -2.64 1.83 -15.31
N PHE A 172 -2.59 1.58 -13.99
CA PHE A 172 -2.75 2.62 -12.98
C PHE A 172 -1.40 3.29 -12.70
N ASN A 173 -1.40 4.61 -12.68
CA ASN A 173 -0.20 5.39 -12.35
C ASN A 173 -0.57 6.46 -11.31
N PRO A 174 0.08 6.51 -10.14
CA PRO A 174 -0.18 7.53 -9.13
C PRO A 174 0.12 8.96 -9.63
N ALA A 175 0.90 9.11 -10.69
CA ALA A 175 1.16 10.40 -11.32
C ALA A 175 -0.05 10.95 -12.11
N ASN A 176 -1.03 10.11 -12.44
CA ASN A 176 -2.24 10.51 -13.17
C ASN A 176 -3.25 11.17 -12.22
N ALA A 177 -2.87 12.30 -11.63
CA ALA A 177 -3.74 13.10 -10.78
C ALA A 177 -4.53 14.12 -11.61
N VAL A 178 -5.76 14.41 -11.16
CA VAL A 178 -6.58 15.47 -11.74
C VAL A 178 -6.30 16.82 -11.06
N PRO A 179 -6.59 17.97 -11.71
CA PRO A 179 -6.45 19.27 -11.08
C PRO A 179 -7.16 19.33 -9.71
N GLY A 180 -6.47 19.86 -8.70
CA GLY A 180 -6.94 19.89 -7.32
C GLY A 180 -6.43 18.74 -6.45
N ILE A 181 -5.89 17.68 -7.06
CA ILE A 181 -5.22 16.59 -6.34
C ILE A 181 -3.72 16.67 -6.65
N GLY A 182 -2.92 16.77 -5.60
CA GLY A 182 -1.47 16.85 -5.70
C GLY A 182 -0.76 15.82 -4.86
N PHE A 183 0.55 15.89 -4.88
CA PHE A 183 1.42 14.94 -4.21
C PHE A 183 1.89 15.46 -2.85
N SER A 184 2.68 14.68 -2.15
CA SER A 184 3.27 15.03 -0.87
C SER A 184 4.77 14.69 -0.84
N PRO A 185 5.52 15.08 0.20
CA PRO A 185 6.90 14.68 0.40
C PRO A 185 7.10 13.19 0.76
N ASP A 186 6.04 12.38 0.77
CA ASP A 186 6.14 10.93 0.98
C ASP A 186 7.14 10.32 -0.01
N ARG A 187 8.25 9.79 0.50
CA ARG A 187 9.36 9.28 -0.31
C ARG A 187 8.98 8.13 -1.22
N MET A 188 8.17 7.22 -0.71
CA MET A 188 7.70 6.08 -1.50
C MET A 188 6.76 6.56 -2.61
N LEU A 189 5.86 7.51 -2.34
CA LEU A 189 5.03 8.13 -3.35
C LEU A 189 5.90 8.78 -4.43
N GLN A 190 6.89 9.59 -4.07
CA GLN A 190 7.80 10.24 -5.01
C GLN A 190 8.50 9.22 -5.91
N GLY A 191 9.00 8.11 -5.35
CA GLY A 191 9.57 7.01 -6.14
C GLY A 191 8.56 6.36 -7.08
N ARG A 192 7.32 6.19 -6.64
CA ARG A 192 6.24 5.60 -7.43
C ARG A 192 5.80 6.46 -8.62
N LEU A 193 5.92 7.79 -8.52
CA LEU A 193 5.58 8.70 -9.63
C LEU A 193 6.45 8.41 -10.87
N PHE A 194 7.68 7.96 -10.69
CA PHE A 194 8.58 7.57 -11.78
C PHE A 194 8.41 6.09 -12.18
N ALA A 195 8.30 5.21 -11.20
CA ALA A 195 8.35 3.77 -11.42
C ALA A 195 7.22 3.25 -12.31
N TYR A 196 6.00 3.74 -12.13
CA TYR A 196 4.85 3.23 -12.90
C TYR A 196 4.87 3.68 -14.36
N GLY A 197 5.27 4.92 -14.65
CA GLY A 197 5.42 5.39 -16.02
C GLY A 197 6.45 4.57 -16.80
N ASP A 198 7.57 4.21 -16.17
CA ASP A 198 8.58 3.35 -16.76
C ASP A 198 8.08 1.91 -16.94
N ALA A 199 7.52 1.31 -15.89
CA ALA A 199 7.01 -0.05 -15.93
C ALA A 199 5.93 -0.25 -17.01
N HIS A 200 5.05 0.71 -17.21
CA HIS A 200 3.98 0.63 -18.22
C HIS A 200 4.49 0.78 -19.64
N ARG A 201 5.48 1.63 -19.89
CA ARG A 201 6.17 1.67 -21.18
C ARG A 201 6.82 0.35 -21.52
N TYR A 202 7.40 -0.31 -20.55
CA TYR A 202 8.02 -1.62 -20.72
C TYR A 202 6.97 -2.74 -20.90
N ARG A 203 5.94 -2.76 -20.08
CA ARG A 203 4.91 -3.82 -20.10
C ARG A 203 3.95 -3.71 -21.30
N LEU A 204 3.52 -2.50 -21.65
CA LEU A 204 2.47 -2.26 -22.64
C LEU A 204 2.97 -1.56 -23.90
N GLY A 205 4.02 -0.76 -23.81
CA GLY A 205 4.57 0.03 -24.90
C GLY A 205 4.49 1.54 -24.63
N VAL A 206 5.13 2.32 -25.48
CA VAL A 206 5.22 3.80 -25.34
C VAL A 206 3.87 4.50 -25.48
N ASN A 207 2.87 3.83 -26.03
CA ASN A 207 1.49 4.30 -26.21
C ASN A 207 0.53 3.79 -25.12
N ALA A 208 1.03 3.37 -23.96
CA ALA A 208 0.22 2.83 -22.86
C ALA A 208 -0.98 3.72 -22.49
N ASP A 209 -0.79 5.04 -22.45
CA ASP A 209 -1.84 6.01 -22.12
C ASP A 209 -2.87 6.21 -23.23
N SER A 210 -2.64 5.66 -24.43
CA SER A 210 -3.55 5.74 -25.59
C SER A 210 -4.36 4.45 -25.80
N ILE A 211 -4.05 3.39 -25.06
CA ILE A 211 -4.81 2.13 -25.07
C ILE A 211 -6.23 2.42 -24.56
N PRO A 212 -7.30 1.88 -25.18
CA PRO A 212 -8.68 2.24 -24.88
C PRO A 212 -9.06 2.20 -23.40
N VAL A 213 -8.57 1.21 -22.63
CA VAL A 213 -8.85 1.10 -21.20
C VAL A 213 -8.15 2.17 -20.34
N ASN A 214 -7.05 2.75 -20.83
CA ASN A 214 -6.22 3.70 -20.09
C ASN A 214 -6.45 5.16 -20.52
N ARG A 215 -6.92 5.38 -21.75
CA ARG A 215 -7.09 6.74 -22.28
C ARG A 215 -8.18 7.50 -21.54
N SER A 216 -8.00 8.81 -21.41
CA SER A 216 -9.06 9.68 -20.89
C SER A 216 -10.32 9.61 -21.75
N HIS A 217 -11.48 9.51 -21.10
CA HIS A 217 -12.78 9.59 -21.78
C HIS A 217 -13.15 11.02 -22.16
N CYS A 218 -12.61 12.01 -21.47
CA CYS A 218 -12.78 13.43 -21.79
C CYS A 218 -11.77 13.87 -22.85
N PRO A 219 -12.11 14.83 -23.72
CA PRO A 219 -11.14 15.43 -24.62
C PRO A 219 -10.01 16.06 -23.82
N VAL A 220 -8.80 15.52 -23.97
CA VAL A 220 -7.59 16.07 -23.35
C VAL A 220 -6.64 16.45 -24.49
N HIS A 221 -6.34 17.74 -24.60
CA HIS A 221 -5.33 18.23 -25.53
C HIS A 221 -3.95 18.04 -24.89
N ASN A 222 -3.09 17.26 -25.52
CA ASN A 222 -1.75 16.99 -25.03
C ASN A 222 -0.76 16.77 -26.18
N TYR A 223 0.51 16.70 -25.87
CA TYR A 223 1.59 16.44 -26.83
C TYR A 223 2.03 14.98 -26.88
N HIS A 224 1.30 14.07 -26.21
CA HIS A 224 1.55 12.64 -26.28
C HIS A 224 1.20 12.12 -27.67
N ARG A 225 2.20 11.74 -28.41
CA ARG A 225 2.04 11.17 -29.74
C ARG A 225 3.13 10.13 -29.99
N ASP A 226 3.03 9.46 -31.11
CA ASP A 226 3.85 8.36 -31.51
C ASP A 226 3.64 7.14 -30.57
N GLY A 227 4.29 6.06 -30.86
CA GLY A 227 4.15 4.81 -30.14
C GLY A 227 4.01 3.63 -31.07
N HIS A 228 4.58 2.51 -30.69
CA HIS A 228 4.56 1.31 -31.49
C HIS A 228 3.13 0.82 -31.76
N MET A 229 2.80 0.48 -33.00
CA MET A 229 1.47 0.00 -33.42
C MET A 229 0.31 0.99 -33.19
N ARG A 230 0.58 2.28 -33.11
CA ARG A 230 -0.47 3.29 -32.97
C ARG A 230 -1.32 3.40 -34.24
N VAL A 231 -2.66 3.38 -34.09
CA VAL A 231 -3.65 3.37 -35.19
C VAL A 231 -4.73 4.44 -35.07
N ASP A 232 -4.64 5.36 -34.13
CA ASP A 232 -5.65 6.34 -33.75
C ASP A 232 -5.46 7.72 -34.39
N GLY A 233 -4.76 7.81 -35.50
CA GLY A 233 -4.47 9.08 -36.20
C GLY A 233 -3.38 9.92 -35.55
N ASN A 234 -2.86 9.56 -34.40
CA ASN A 234 -1.68 10.13 -33.77
C ASN A 234 -1.66 11.67 -33.68
N ALA A 235 -2.79 12.30 -33.30
CA ALA A 235 -3.00 13.74 -33.23
C ALA A 235 -2.84 14.50 -34.59
N GLY A 236 -2.86 13.80 -35.71
CA GLY A 236 -2.79 14.37 -37.05
C GLY A 236 -1.55 15.24 -37.29
N ALA A 237 -1.74 16.42 -37.86
CA ALA A 237 -0.66 17.38 -38.18
C ALA A 237 -0.40 18.39 -37.04
N SER A 238 -0.91 18.15 -35.83
CA SER A 238 -0.69 19.04 -34.69
C SER A 238 0.79 19.10 -34.31
N VAL A 239 1.25 20.26 -33.85
CA VAL A 239 2.60 20.44 -33.30
C VAL A 239 2.74 19.72 -31.96
N ASN A 240 3.96 19.38 -31.58
CA ASN A 240 4.29 18.62 -30.36
C ASN A 240 5.18 19.38 -29.37
N TYR A 241 5.09 20.72 -29.38
CA TYR A 241 5.87 21.58 -28.48
C TYR A 241 5.04 22.76 -27.98
N GLU A 242 5.45 23.30 -26.85
CA GLU A 242 4.92 24.50 -26.23
C GLU A 242 6.08 25.39 -25.79
N PRO A 243 6.01 26.76 -25.94
CA PRO A 243 4.91 27.50 -26.59
C PRO A 243 4.91 27.34 -28.11
N ASN A 244 3.77 27.52 -28.74
CA ASN A 244 3.63 27.49 -30.21
C ASN A 244 2.64 28.54 -30.71
N SER A 245 2.69 28.82 -32.02
CA SER A 245 1.80 29.77 -32.72
C SER A 245 0.82 29.05 -33.64
N PHE A 246 0.62 27.74 -33.49
CA PHE A 246 -0.14 26.89 -34.41
C PHE A 246 -1.40 26.29 -33.77
N ASN A 247 -1.93 26.92 -32.73
CA ASN A 247 -3.11 26.45 -31.97
C ASN A 247 -2.92 25.02 -31.39
N GLY A 248 -1.70 24.66 -31.02
CA GLY A 248 -1.41 23.43 -30.29
C GLY A 248 -1.90 23.51 -28.85
N PRO A 249 -1.73 22.44 -28.09
CA PRO A 249 -2.06 22.43 -26.67
C PRO A 249 -1.42 23.58 -25.90
N VAL A 250 -2.11 24.07 -24.86
CA VAL A 250 -1.62 25.12 -23.96
C VAL A 250 -1.84 24.63 -22.54
N SER A 251 -0.84 24.79 -21.68
CA SER A 251 -0.91 24.40 -20.27
C SER A 251 -1.96 25.24 -19.54
N ASP A 252 -2.85 24.56 -18.80
CA ASP A 252 -3.81 25.21 -17.91
C ASP A 252 -3.12 25.60 -16.61
N THR A 253 -2.97 26.92 -16.39
CA THR A 253 -2.30 27.45 -15.19
C THR A 253 -3.25 27.72 -14.03
N LYS A 254 -4.55 27.50 -14.20
CA LYS A 254 -5.56 27.78 -13.18
C LYS A 254 -5.37 26.99 -11.89
N TYR A 255 -4.87 25.78 -12.02
CA TYR A 255 -4.58 24.89 -10.89
C TYR A 255 -3.10 24.49 -10.93
N ASN A 256 -2.22 25.48 -10.91
CA ASN A 256 -0.80 25.21 -10.74
C ASN A 256 -0.58 24.52 -9.40
N TYR A 257 0.29 23.52 -9.42
CA TYR A 257 0.63 22.78 -8.22
C TYR A 257 1.44 23.70 -7.26
N PRO A 258 0.97 23.93 -6.03
CA PRO A 258 1.72 24.75 -5.06
C PRO A 258 3.10 24.13 -4.77
N PRO A 259 4.15 24.93 -4.63
CA PRO A 259 5.50 24.42 -4.31
C PRO A 259 5.47 23.55 -3.05
N LEU A 260 6.22 22.44 -3.08
CA LEU A 260 6.49 21.62 -1.90
C LEU A 260 7.78 22.11 -1.23
N GLU A 261 7.76 22.30 0.09
CA GLU A 261 8.99 22.39 0.85
C GLU A 261 9.58 20.99 1.01
N LEU A 262 10.68 20.75 0.34
CA LEU A 262 11.39 19.47 0.32
C LEU A 262 12.73 19.60 1.05
N GLU A 263 12.69 19.84 2.35
CA GLU A 263 13.88 19.75 3.17
C GLU A 263 14.43 18.31 3.10
N ASN A 264 15.72 18.18 2.84
CA ASN A 264 16.40 16.88 2.72
C ASN A 264 15.83 15.94 1.63
N ALA A 265 15.29 16.48 0.56
CA ALA A 265 14.68 15.71 -0.52
C ALA A 265 15.65 14.74 -1.21
N ALA A 266 16.94 15.09 -1.25
CA ALA A 266 18.01 14.23 -1.76
C ALA A 266 18.78 13.59 -0.60
N GLY A 267 19.00 12.29 -0.64
CA GLY A 267 19.74 11.56 0.37
C GLY A 267 18.90 10.91 1.45
N HIS A 268 19.51 10.69 2.61
CA HIS A 268 18.84 10.02 3.73
C HIS A 268 17.88 10.99 4.41
N TYR A 269 16.60 10.64 4.40
CA TYR A 269 15.54 11.41 5.05
C TYR A 269 15.39 10.93 6.50
N PRO A 270 15.38 11.82 7.52
CA PRO A 270 15.09 11.41 8.89
C PRO A 270 13.70 10.79 8.97
N GLN A 271 13.63 9.55 9.43
CA GLN A 271 12.37 8.88 9.69
C GLN A 271 11.98 9.09 11.14
N ASP A 272 10.69 9.02 11.43
CA ASP A 272 10.20 8.87 12.78
C ASP A 272 10.69 7.52 13.31
N ASN A 273 11.46 7.54 14.39
CA ASN A 273 12.07 6.35 14.98
C ASN A 273 11.11 5.58 15.90
N ASP A 274 9.86 6.02 16.06
CA ASP A 274 8.85 5.26 16.82
C ASP A 274 8.19 4.19 15.94
N PHE A 275 8.72 3.01 15.99
CA PHE A 275 8.21 1.85 15.26
C PHE A 275 7.28 0.95 16.11
N TYR A 276 7.06 1.27 17.38
CA TYR A 276 6.41 0.39 18.35
C TYR A 276 5.08 0.88 18.87
N THR A 277 4.87 2.18 19.01
CA THR A 277 3.64 2.75 19.59
C THR A 277 2.40 2.34 18.80
N GLN A 278 2.36 2.58 17.50
CA GLN A 278 1.17 2.29 16.68
C GLN A 278 0.88 0.78 16.54
N PRO A 279 1.87 -0.12 16.32
CA PRO A 279 1.60 -1.56 16.38
C PRO A 279 1.08 -2.01 17.75
N GLY A 280 1.65 -1.48 18.85
CA GLY A 280 1.15 -1.76 20.20
C GLY A 280 -0.28 -1.29 20.42
N ASP A 281 -0.64 -0.09 19.93
CA ASP A 281 -2.01 0.41 19.97
C ASP A 281 -2.96 -0.52 19.19
N LEU A 282 -2.56 -0.96 17.99
CA LEU A 282 -3.33 -1.93 17.23
C LEU A 282 -3.58 -3.21 18.03
N TYR A 283 -2.53 -3.80 18.60
CA TYR A 283 -2.66 -5.04 19.37
C TYR A 283 -3.59 -4.86 20.58
N ARG A 284 -3.49 -3.76 21.30
CA ARG A 284 -4.35 -3.47 22.48
C ARG A 284 -5.82 -3.36 22.13
N LEU A 285 -6.14 -2.85 20.92
CA LEU A 285 -7.53 -2.75 20.43
C LEU A 285 -8.16 -4.09 20.05
N LEU A 286 -7.36 -5.13 19.77
CA LEU A 286 -7.88 -6.43 19.37
C LEU A 286 -8.61 -7.11 20.53
N PRO A 287 -9.74 -7.80 20.27
CA PRO A 287 -10.37 -8.74 21.22
C PRO A 287 -9.42 -9.86 21.64
N ALA A 288 -9.73 -10.52 22.74
CA ALA A 288 -8.85 -11.56 23.30
C ALA A 288 -8.64 -12.76 22.36
N ASP A 289 -9.68 -13.17 21.65
CA ASP A 289 -9.64 -14.25 20.67
C ASP A 289 -8.82 -13.87 19.41
N GLU A 290 -8.89 -12.63 18.96
CA GLU A 290 -8.05 -12.14 17.86
C GLU A 290 -6.58 -12.03 18.27
N LYS A 291 -6.29 -11.62 19.51
CA LYS A 291 -4.93 -11.66 20.08
C LYS A 291 -4.36 -13.07 20.12
N ASP A 292 -5.18 -14.03 20.50
CA ASP A 292 -4.78 -15.44 20.53
C ASP A 292 -4.49 -15.97 19.12
N ARG A 293 -5.36 -15.68 18.13
CA ARG A 293 -5.14 -16.05 16.73
C ARG A 293 -3.88 -15.39 16.15
N LEU A 294 -3.66 -14.09 16.40
CA LEU A 294 -2.46 -13.38 15.93
C LEU A 294 -1.18 -14.08 16.43
N THR A 295 -1.11 -14.40 17.71
CA THR A 295 0.06 -15.06 18.30
C THR A 295 0.20 -16.51 17.83
N SER A 296 -0.90 -17.21 17.55
CA SER A 296 -0.90 -18.54 16.94
C SER A 296 -0.42 -18.51 15.49
N ASN A 297 -0.90 -17.55 14.70
CA ASN A 297 -0.47 -17.35 13.31
C ASN A 297 1.05 -17.08 13.24
N PHE A 298 1.57 -16.23 14.14
CA PHE A 298 3.01 -16.04 14.27
C PHE A 298 3.75 -17.35 14.58
N THR A 299 3.24 -18.14 15.50
CA THR A 299 3.85 -19.42 15.90
C THR A 299 3.94 -20.37 14.71
N THR A 300 2.87 -20.51 13.94
CA THR A 300 2.83 -21.33 12.72
C THR A 300 3.81 -20.80 11.67
N ALA A 301 3.78 -19.48 11.42
CA ALA A 301 4.63 -18.84 10.40
C ALA A 301 6.15 -18.89 10.74
N THR A 302 6.51 -19.13 12.00
CA THR A 302 7.91 -19.20 12.45
C THR A 302 8.37 -20.59 12.86
N ALA A 303 7.57 -21.62 12.63
CA ALA A 303 7.87 -22.98 13.09
C ALA A 303 9.18 -23.54 12.53
N ASP A 304 9.50 -23.25 11.28
CA ASP A 304 10.71 -23.67 10.55
C ASP A 304 11.83 -22.61 10.55
N VAL A 305 11.62 -21.48 11.26
CA VAL A 305 12.58 -20.38 11.29
C VAL A 305 13.64 -20.62 12.38
N PRO A 306 14.94 -20.41 12.09
CA PRO A 306 16.00 -20.54 13.09
C PRO A 306 15.77 -19.72 14.37
N GLU A 307 16.07 -20.32 15.52
CA GLU A 307 15.83 -19.72 16.84
C GLU A 307 16.35 -18.28 16.97
N PRO A 308 17.57 -17.92 16.52
CA PRO A 308 18.05 -16.54 16.66
C PRO A 308 17.19 -15.51 15.92
N ILE A 309 16.65 -15.86 14.75
CA ILE A 309 15.76 -14.99 13.97
C ILE A 309 14.41 -14.87 14.68
N ARG A 310 13.87 -15.99 15.16
CA ARG A 310 12.62 -16.02 15.92
C ARG A 310 12.70 -15.19 17.20
N ILE A 311 13.80 -15.30 17.97
CA ILE A 311 14.04 -14.46 19.15
C ILE A 311 14.02 -12.98 18.78
N ARG A 312 14.73 -12.60 17.73
CA ARG A 312 14.79 -11.22 17.23
C ARG A 312 13.41 -10.70 16.81
N ALA A 313 12.62 -11.51 16.14
CA ALA A 313 11.26 -11.17 15.77
C ALA A 313 10.37 -10.96 17.00
N ILE A 314 10.37 -11.92 17.95
CA ILE A 314 9.60 -11.82 19.19
C ILE A 314 9.99 -10.56 19.99
N ALA A 315 11.28 -10.20 20.02
CA ALA A 315 11.74 -8.98 20.67
C ALA A 315 11.14 -7.70 20.08
N ARG A 316 10.90 -7.64 18.75
CA ARG A 316 10.18 -6.54 18.11
C ARG A 316 8.73 -6.43 18.59
N PHE A 317 8.00 -7.56 18.60
CA PHE A 317 6.62 -7.59 19.10
C PHE A 317 6.52 -7.30 20.59
N TYR A 318 7.50 -7.74 21.38
CA TYR A 318 7.59 -7.44 22.82
C TYR A 318 7.73 -5.93 23.07
N GLN A 319 8.51 -5.22 22.26
CA GLN A 319 8.68 -3.76 22.38
C GLN A 319 7.39 -3.00 22.01
N ALA A 320 6.59 -3.53 21.08
CA ALA A 320 5.29 -2.96 20.78
C ALA A 320 4.27 -3.20 21.90
N ASP A 321 4.22 -4.44 22.42
CA ASP A 321 3.35 -4.81 23.53
C ASP A 321 3.93 -6.02 24.27
N GLU A 322 4.14 -5.87 25.57
CA GLU A 322 4.77 -6.88 26.41
C GLU A 322 3.98 -8.19 26.47
N HIS A 323 2.64 -8.10 26.51
CA HIS A 323 1.80 -9.29 26.52
C HIS A 323 1.90 -10.05 25.19
N CYS A 324 1.92 -9.33 24.07
CA CYS A 324 2.10 -9.93 22.75
C CYS A 324 3.41 -10.75 22.66
N GLY A 325 4.53 -10.14 23.03
CA GLY A 325 5.83 -10.83 23.01
C GLY A 325 5.91 -12.01 23.96
N LYS A 326 5.34 -11.93 25.16
CA LYS A 326 5.27 -13.04 26.12
C LYS A 326 4.46 -14.21 25.58
N GLU A 327 3.30 -13.96 25.00
CA GLU A 327 2.47 -15.02 24.42
C GLU A 327 3.14 -15.69 23.21
N MET A 328 3.80 -14.92 22.35
CA MET A 328 4.60 -15.48 21.26
C MET A 328 5.74 -16.35 21.78
N ALA A 329 6.51 -15.90 22.79
CA ALA A 329 7.57 -16.67 23.40
C ALA A 329 7.05 -17.99 24.01
N ARG A 330 5.91 -17.91 24.72
CA ARG A 330 5.25 -19.08 25.33
C ARG A 330 4.81 -20.09 24.27
N LYS A 331 4.10 -19.65 23.22
CA LYS A 331 3.55 -20.53 22.17
C LYS A 331 4.66 -21.15 21.31
N THR A 332 5.75 -20.42 21.05
CA THR A 332 6.92 -20.93 20.30
C THR A 332 7.93 -21.68 21.16
N GLN A 333 7.69 -21.81 22.48
CA GLN A 333 8.61 -22.40 23.45
C GLN A 333 10.00 -21.74 23.43
N THR A 334 10.04 -20.43 23.16
CA THR A 334 11.27 -19.63 23.14
C THR A 334 11.59 -19.10 24.53
N ASP A 335 12.86 -19.19 24.96
CA ASP A 335 13.30 -18.68 26.27
C ASP A 335 13.11 -17.15 26.35
N LEU A 336 12.22 -16.73 27.26
CA LEU A 336 11.91 -15.30 27.45
C LEU A 336 13.15 -14.50 27.91
N LYS A 337 14.11 -15.10 28.61
CA LYS A 337 15.35 -14.41 29.01
C LYS A 337 16.14 -13.98 27.77
N LYS A 338 16.30 -14.88 26.79
CA LYS A 338 16.97 -14.57 25.54
C LYS A 338 16.23 -13.46 24.74
N VAL A 339 14.89 -13.46 24.77
CA VAL A 339 14.08 -12.40 24.15
C VAL A 339 14.36 -11.05 24.82
N LEU A 340 14.38 -10.99 26.16
CA LEU A 340 14.65 -9.76 26.90
C LEU A 340 16.09 -9.23 26.71
N GLU A 341 17.07 -10.12 26.58
CA GLU A 341 18.42 -9.74 26.20
C GLU A 341 18.47 -9.12 24.80
N GLU A 342 17.74 -9.70 23.86
CA GLU A 342 17.65 -9.18 22.50
C GLU A 342 16.91 -7.84 22.46
N VAL A 343 15.87 -7.63 23.26
CA VAL A 343 15.18 -6.32 23.41
C VAL A 343 16.20 -5.24 23.82
N LYS A 344 17.00 -5.51 24.84
CA LYS A 344 18.04 -4.56 25.28
C LYS A 344 19.06 -4.27 24.19
N ARG A 345 19.45 -5.29 23.42
CA ARG A 345 20.38 -5.15 22.30
C ARG A 345 19.79 -4.27 21.18
N GLN A 346 18.52 -4.47 20.83
CA GLN A 346 17.83 -3.67 19.82
C GLN A 346 17.71 -2.22 20.25
N GLN A 347 17.26 -1.96 21.48
CA GLN A 347 17.16 -0.61 22.05
C GLN A 347 18.50 0.14 22.05
N ALA A 348 19.59 -0.55 22.39
CA ALA A 348 20.92 0.03 22.35
C ALA A 348 21.43 0.35 20.93
N LEU A 349 20.93 -0.33 19.92
CA LEU A 349 21.25 -0.05 18.50
C LEU A 349 20.43 1.12 17.97
N GLU A 350 19.17 1.24 18.36
CA GLU A 350 18.23 2.28 17.92
C GLU A 350 18.45 3.63 18.61
N SER A 351 19.14 3.64 19.75
CA SER A 351 19.53 4.86 20.48
C SER A 351 20.82 5.52 19.94
N ARG A 352 21.48 4.92 18.96
CA ARG A 352 22.69 5.45 18.28
C ARG A 352 22.32 6.22 17.01
#